data_54b8a9b4f8edf7155e734b82d36c9f7a
#
_entry.id   54b8a9b4f8edf7155e734b82d36c9f7a
#
_cell.length_a   1.000
_cell.length_b   1.000
_cell.length_c   1.000
_cell.angle_alpha   90.00
_cell.angle_beta   90.00
_cell.angle_gamma   90.00
#
_symmetry.space_group_name_H-M   'P 1'
#
loop_
_entity.id
_entity.type
_entity.pdbx_description
1 polymer ?
#
loop_
_entity_poly.entity_id
_entity_poly.type
_entity_poly.pdbx_seq_one_letter_code
_entity_poly.pdbx_strand_id
1 'polypeptide(L)'
;MRKRKQSPSFLREHSLSLTLAAILVFLLLIYSRSDPSTHLGSFFGNAIADWLGVLVFVIASKYFFEIGSGESRKPARHFHVRVARLLINHSLTIALALTGAAWVVLYLRSDVSSRWGQVVGNIVSAWAQVLGLVIITKYAWEIGSKEGH
;
A
#
# COMPACT_ATOMS: atom_id res chain seq x y z
N MET A 1 -42.13 -2.75 -9.25
CA MET A 1 -41.39 -1.57 -8.68
C MET A 1 -39.91 -1.90 -8.54
N ARG A 2 -39.03 -1.32 -9.37
CA ARG A 2 -37.57 -1.50 -9.30
C ARG A 2 -37.03 -0.59 -8.20
N LYS A 3 -36.61 -1.14 -7.06
CA LYS A 3 -35.90 -0.37 -6.01
C LYS A 3 -34.66 0.25 -6.61
N ARG A 4 -34.61 1.59 -6.71
CA ARG A 4 -33.42 2.36 -7.07
C ARG A 4 -32.32 2.00 -6.06
N LYS A 5 -31.25 1.29 -6.49
CA LYS A 5 -30.05 1.10 -5.69
C LYS A 5 -29.46 2.50 -5.46
N GLN A 6 -29.62 3.02 -4.25
CA GLN A 6 -28.91 4.25 -3.85
C GLN A 6 -27.41 3.98 -3.95
N SER A 7 -26.68 4.83 -4.67
CA SER A 7 -25.22 4.78 -4.67
C SER A 7 -24.72 4.98 -3.23
N PRO A 8 -23.76 4.19 -2.76
CA PRO A 8 -23.20 4.39 -1.43
C PRO A 8 -22.62 5.81 -1.31
N SER A 9 -22.74 6.43 -0.14
CA SER A 9 -22.12 7.75 0.10
C SER A 9 -20.60 7.66 0.01
N PHE A 10 -19.92 8.74 -0.37
CA PHE A 10 -18.46 8.83 -0.46
C PHE A 10 -17.76 8.29 0.80
N LEU A 11 -18.25 8.65 1.98
CA LEU A 11 -17.71 8.17 3.26
C LEU A 11 -17.77 6.65 3.40
N ARG A 12 -18.85 6.02 2.92
CA ARG A 12 -19.00 4.57 2.97
C ARG A 12 -18.09 3.86 1.96
N GLU A 13 -17.90 4.44 0.78
CA GLU A 13 -17.00 3.89 -0.25
C GLU A 13 -15.53 3.95 0.12
N HIS A 14 -15.12 4.95 0.92
CA HIS A 14 -13.73 5.21 1.30
C HIS A 14 -13.48 5.01 2.80
N SER A 15 -14.41 4.42 3.53
CA SER A 15 -14.35 4.28 4.99
C SER A 15 -13.04 3.64 5.46
N LEU A 16 -12.57 2.58 4.81
CA LEU A 16 -11.32 1.92 5.15
C LEU A 16 -10.12 2.85 4.97
N SER A 17 -9.97 3.47 3.79
CA SER A 17 -8.85 4.38 3.52
C SER A 17 -8.86 5.60 4.44
N LEU A 18 -10.05 6.13 4.75
CA LEU A 18 -10.20 7.26 5.68
C LEU A 18 -9.83 6.88 7.12
N THR A 19 -10.23 5.68 7.56
CA THR A 19 -9.84 5.16 8.89
C THR A 19 -8.33 4.95 8.97
N LEU A 20 -7.72 4.33 7.96
CA LEU A 20 -6.27 4.13 7.91
C LEU A 20 -5.52 5.47 7.90
N ALA A 21 -6.00 6.46 7.14
CA ALA A 21 -5.42 7.79 7.11
C ALA A 21 -5.52 8.50 8.47
N ALA A 22 -6.65 8.37 9.16
CA ALA A 22 -6.82 8.95 10.50
C ALA A 22 -5.85 8.30 11.52
N ILE A 23 -5.70 6.98 11.48
CA ILE A 23 -4.72 6.26 12.31
C ILE A 23 -3.30 6.76 12.01
N LEU A 24 -2.93 6.89 10.74
CA LEU A 24 -1.61 7.38 10.34
C LEU A 24 -1.34 8.80 10.85
N VAL A 25 -2.30 9.71 10.72
CA VAL A 25 -2.19 11.08 11.28
C VAL A 25 -1.99 11.04 12.80
N PHE A 26 -2.74 10.21 13.52
CA PHE A 26 -2.60 10.03 14.95
C PHE A 26 -1.20 9.53 15.33
N LEU A 27 -0.68 8.52 14.62
CA LEU A 27 0.67 7.99 14.83
C LEU A 27 1.76 9.06 14.57
N LEU A 28 1.62 9.85 13.50
CA LEU A 28 2.53 10.96 13.19
C LEU A 28 2.55 12.01 14.31
N LEU A 29 1.39 12.36 14.88
CA LEU A 29 1.28 13.31 15.98
C LEU A 29 1.96 12.80 17.25
N ILE A 30 1.77 11.53 17.61
CA ILE A 30 2.43 10.91 18.76
C ILE A 30 3.94 10.85 18.53
N TYR A 31 4.36 10.33 17.38
CA TYR A 31 5.78 10.18 17.05
C TYR A 31 6.52 11.51 17.04
N SER A 32 5.89 12.60 16.55
CA SER A 32 6.49 13.93 16.54
C SER A 32 6.84 14.45 17.94
N ARG A 33 6.15 13.94 18.98
CA ARG A 33 6.34 14.32 20.40
C ARG A 33 7.10 13.27 21.22
N SER A 34 7.34 12.07 20.68
CA SER A 34 8.08 11.01 21.35
C SER A 34 9.58 11.14 21.15
N ASP A 35 10.38 10.58 22.07
CA ASP A 35 11.81 10.44 21.88
C ASP A 35 12.08 9.16 21.04
N PRO A 36 12.71 9.28 19.84
CA PRO A 36 12.95 8.14 18.97
C PRO A 36 13.96 7.14 19.53
N SER A 37 14.76 7.51 20.55
CA SER A 37 15.71 6.62 21.21
C SER A 37 15.04 5.67 22.23
N THR A 38 13.78 5.92 22.56
CA THR A 38 13.00 5.07 23.46
C THR A 38 12.31 3.94 22.71
N HIS A 39 11.98 2.84 23.42
CA HIS A 39 11.20 1.74 22.85
C HIS A 39 9.87 2.20 22.25
N LEU A 40 9.16 3.11 22.92
CA LEU A 40 7.90 3.66 22.43
C LEU A 40 8.11 4.52 21.17
N GLY A 41 9.14 5.36 21.15
CA GLY A 41 9.48 6.16 19.97
C GLY A 41 9.83 5.28 18.78
N SER A 42 10.67 4.27 18.96
CA SER A 42 10.97 3.30 17.91
C SER A 42 9.73 2.56 17.42
N PHE A 43 8.86 2.11 18.33
CA PHE A 43 7.58 1.48 17.96
C PHE A 43 6.70 2.37 17.08
N PHE A 44 6.51 3.64 17.45
CA PHE A 44 5.70 4.56 16.65
C PHE A 44 6.33 4.86 15.30
N GLY A 45 7.67 4.93 15.21
CA GLY A 45 8.38 5.08 13.94
C GLY A 45 8.13 3.90 12.99
N ASN A 46 8.17 2.66 13.49
CA ASN A 46 7.85 1.46 12.72
C ASN A 46 6.36 1.43 12.34
N ALA A 47 5.47 1.73 13.30
CA ALA A 47 4.03 1.72 13.06
C ALA A 47 3.63 2.70 11.95
N ILE A 48 4.26 3.88 11.84
CA ILE A 48 4.02 4.82 10.74
C ILE A 48 4.29 4.15 9.40
N ALA A 49 5.42 3.45 9.26
CA ALA A 49 5.79 2.79 8.01
C ALA A 49 4.81 1.67 7.64
N ASP A 50 4.44 0.84 8.61
CA ASP A 50 3.52 -0.28 8.41
C ASP A 50 2.12 0.21 8.01
N TRP A 51 1.55 1.19 8.73
CA TRP A 51 0.22 1.74 8.43
C TRP A 51 0.20 2.52 7.12
N LEU A 52 1.29 3.21 6.76
CA LEU A 52 1.44 3.84 5.45
C LEU A 52 1.44 2.78 4.33
N GLY A 53 2.19 1.69 4.51
CA GLY A 53 2.19 0.56 3.57
C GLY A 53 0.79 -0.01 3.35
N VAL A 54 0.05 -0.28 4.43
CA VAL A 54 -1.34 -0.77 4.35
C VAL A 54 -2.26 0.23 3.66
N LEU A 55 -2.19 1.52 3.99
CA LEU A 55 -3.01 2.57 3.37
C LEU A 55 -2.77 2.64 1.86
N VAL A 56 -1.50 2.68 1.45
CA VAL A 56 -1.13 2.74 0.03
C VAL A 56 -1.55 1.47 -0.69
N PHE A 57 -1.38 0.30 -0.07
CA PHE A 57 -1.80 -0.97 -0.65
C PHE A 57 -3.33 -1.01 -0.89
N VAL A 58 -4.14 -0.57 0.07
CA VAL A 58 -5.60 -0.49 -0.06
C VAL A 58 -6.00 0.45 -1.21
N ILE A 59 -5.33 1.60 -1.34
CA ILE A 59 -5.58 2.55 -2.42
C ILE A 59 -5.08 1.99 -3.76
N ALA A 60 -3.85 1.48 -3.80
CA ALA A 60 -3.25 0.98 -5.03
C ALA A 60 -4.02 -0.22 -5.60
N SER A 61 -4.40 -1.20 -4.77
CA SER A 61 -5.19 -2.36 -5.19
C SER A 61 -6.61 -2.01 -5.68
N LYS A 62 -7.12 -0.83 -5.30
CA LYS A 62 -8.40 -0.31 -5.82
C LYS A 62 -8.28 0.22 -7.26
N TYR A 63 -7.16 0.88 -7.58
CA TYR A 63 -6.99 1.61 -8.86
C TYR A 63 -6.09 0.89 -9.87
N PHE A 64 -5.17 0.07 -9.40
CA PHE A 64 -4.23 -0.67 -10.23
C PHE A 64 -4.56 -2.16 -10.29
N PHE A 65 -4.09 -2.81 -11.35
CA PHE A 65 -4.36 -4.21 -11.62
C PHE A 65 -3.06 -5.00 -11.77
N GLU A 66 -3.08 -6.25 -11.31
CA GLU A 66 -2.00 -7.21 -11.51
C GLU A 66 -2.58 -8.56 -11.90
N ILE A 67 -2.24 -9.02 -13.11
CA ILE A 67 -2.73 -10.30 -13.63
C ILE A 67 -2.19 -11.47 -12.79
N GLY A 68 -3.08 -12.34 -12.34
CA GLY A 68 -2.73 -13.51 -11.56
C GLY A 68 -2.52 -13.26 -10.07
N SER A 69 -2.53 -11.99 -9.59
CA SER A 69 -2.45 -11.69 -8.17
C SER A 69 -3.83 -11.69 -7.52
N GLY A 70 -3.95 -12.27 -6.32
CA GLY A 70 -5.15 -12.21 -5.48
C GLY A 70 -5.46 -10.80 -4.95
N GLU A 71 -4.46 -9.92 -4.99
CA GLU A 71 -4.50 -8.60 -4.35
C GLU A 71 -5.13 -7.49 -5.19
N SER A 72 -5.57 -7.78 -6.42
CA SER A 72 -6.16 -6.78 -7.29
C SER A 72 -7.42 -7.24 -8.00
N ARG A 73 -8.32 -6.29 -8.30
CA ARG A 73 -9.54 -6.56 -9.05
C ARG A 73 -9.26 -6.62 -10.54
N LYS A 74 -10.03 -7.44 -11.28
CA LYS A 74 -9.95 -7.50 -12.75
C LYS A 74 -10.30 -6.13 -13.38
N PRO A 75 -9.55 -5.66 -14.40
CA PRO A 75 -9.86 -4.42 -15.08
C PRO A 75 -11.19 -4.52 -15.83
N ALA A 76 -11.95 -3.41 -15.82
CA ALA A 76 -13.24 -3.34 -16.49
C ALA A 76 -13.15 -3.21 -18.02
N ARG A 77 -11.95 -2.97 -18.58
CA ARG A 77 -11.73 -2.67 -20.01
C ARG A 77 -10.72 -3.63 -20.63
N HIS A 78 -11.08 -4.15 -21.80
CA HIS A 78 -10.16 -4.88 -22.66
C HIS A 78 -9.47 -3.90 -23.63
N PHE A 79 -8.14 -3.89 -23.65
CA PHE A 79 -7.35 -3.07 -24.56
C PHE A 79 -6.84 -3.91 -25.73
N HIS A 80 -6.97 -3.38 -26.93
CA HIS A 80 -6.55 -4.05 -28.16
C HIS A 80 -5.06 -3.88 -28.45
N VAL A 81 -4.43 -2.81 -27.94
CA VAL A 81 -3.01 -2.53 -28.14
C VAL A 81 -2.17 -3.38 -27.17
N ARG A 82 -1.21 -4.15 -27.70
CA ARG A 82 -0.40 -5.11 -26.91
C ARG A 82 0.37 -4.43 -25.76
N VAL A 83 1.00 -3.28 -26.00
CA VAL A 83 1.75 -2.53 -24.99
C VAL A 83 0.82 -1.98 -23.89
N ALA A 84 -0.32 -1.40 -24.27
CA ALA A 84 -1.30 -0.90 -23.30
C ALA A 84 -1.86 -2.04 -22.43
N ARG A 85 -2.09 -3.21 -23.01
CA ARG A 85 -2.53 -4.40 -22.28
C ARG A 85 -1.47 -4.85 -21.26
N LEU A 86 -0.18 -4.89 -21.63
CA LEU A 86 0.90 -5.27 -20.73
C LEU A 86 1.03 -4.28 -19.57
N LEU A 87 1.03 -2.98 -19.84
CA LEU A 87 1.11 -1.95 -18.79
C LEU A 87 -0.07 -2.01 -17.81
N ILE A 88 -1.28 -2.28 -18.30
CA ILE A 88 -2.47 -2.36 -17.45
C ILE A 88 -2.47 -3.64 -16.65
N ASN A 89 -2.11 -4.77 -17.26
CA ASN A 89 -2.07 -6.07 -16.59
C ASN A 89 -1.06 -6.13 -15.45
N HIS A 90 -0.04 -5.26 -15.46
CA HIS A 90 1.01 -5.16 -14.45
C HIS A 90 1.06 -3.77 -13.78
N SER A 91 -0.01 -2.99 -13.88
CA SER A 91 -0.03 -1.61 -13.40
C SER A 91 0.20 -1.50 -11.89
N LEU A 92 -0.27 -2.46 -11.09
CA LEU A 92 -0.05 -2.48 -9.64
C LEU A 92 1.43 -2.72 -9.32
N THR A 93 2.05 -3.73 -9.90
CA THR A 93 3.50 -4.00 -9.72
C THR A 93 4.34 -2.81 -10.20
N ILE A 94 4.02 -2.23 -11.36
CA ILE A 94 4.73 -1.06 -11.90
C ILE A 94 4.61 0.13 -10.94
N ALA A 95 3.41 0.45 -10.47
CA ALA A 95 3.19 1.56 -9.55
C ALA A 95 3.94 1.37 -8.22
N LEU A 96 3.90 0.15 -7.64
CA LEU A 96 4.62 -0.18 -6.42
C LEU A 96 6.13 -0.15 -6.63
N ALA A 97 6.65 -0.65 -7.76
CA ALA A 97 8.08 -0.62 -8.07
C ALA A 97 8.59 0.82 -8.25
N LEU A 98 7.86 1.67 -8.98
CA LEU A 98 8.26 3.07 -9.18
C LEU A 98 8.23 3.88 -7.87
N THR A 99 7.19 3.74 -7.07
CA THR A 99 7.09 4.40 -5.77
C THR A 99 8.09 3.83 -4.77
N GLY A 100 8.35 2.53 -4.79
CA GLY A 100 9.39 1.88 -3.98
C GLY A 100 10.79 2.38 -4.35
N ALA A 101 11.10 2.52 -5.65
CA ALA A 101 12.36 3.10 -6.10
C ALA A 101 12.53 4.56 -5.61
N ALA A 102 11.46 5.36 -5.60
CA ALA A 102 11.48 6.71 -5.05
C ALA A 102 11.81 6.70 -3.54
N TRP A 103 11.23 5.78 -2.77
CA TRP A 103 11.55 5.60 -1.35
C TRP A 103 13.00 5.16 -1.13
N VAL A 104 13.53 4.26 -1.95
CA VAL A 104 14.94 3.85 -1.88
C VAL A 104 15.86 5.04 -2.14
N VAL A 105 15.58 5.87 -3.17
CA VAL A 105 16.37 7.08 -3.45
C VAL A 105 16.32 8.06 -2.28
N LEU A 106 15.16 8.25 -1.67
CA LEU A 106 15.00 9.11 -0.49
C LEU A 106 15.78 8.56 0.70
N TYR A 107 15.75 7.25 0.93
CA TYR A 107 16.51 6.57 1.99
C TYR A 107 18.01 6.75 1.82
N LEU A 108 18.53 6.55 0.61
CA LEU A 108 19.96 6.72 0.32
C LEU A 108 20.46 8.17 0.47
N ARG A 109 19.54 9.15 0.42
CA ARG A 109 19.85 10.57 0.63
C ARG A 109 19.57 11.07 2.05
N SER A 110 18.89 10.28 2.87
CA SER A 110 18.56 10.64 4.24
C SER A 110 19.67 10.28 5.20
N ASP A 111 19.80 11.04 6.29
CA ASP A 111 20.62 10.65 7.42
C ASP A 111 19.94 9.53 8.21
N VAL A 112 20.52 8.33 8.14
CA VAL A 112 20.01 7.10 8.77
C VAL A 112 19.91 7.24 10.30
N SER A 113 20.76 8.08 10.91
CA SER A 113 20.76 8.32 12.36
C SER A 113 19.64 9.29 12.78
N SER A 114 19.06 10.03 11.83
CA SER A 114 17.98 10.97 12.10
C SER A 114 16.65 10.24 12.37
N ARG A 115 15.78 10.88 13.16
CA ARG A 115 14.43 10.42 13.43
C ARG A 115 13.66 10.03 12.15
N TRP A 116 13.66 10.89 11.16
CA TRP A 116 12.93 10.67 9.91
C TRP A 116 13.65 9.73 8.94
N GLY A 117 14.97 9.68 8.99
CA GLY A 117 15.74 8.70 8.21
C GLY A 117 15.43 7.26 8.62
N GLN A 118 15.26 6.99 9.92
CA GLN A 118 14.81 5.70 10.41
C GLN A 118 13.41 5.34 9.91
N VAL A 119 12.46 6.30 9.94
CA VAL A 119 11.10 6.09 9.41
C VAL A 119 11.14 5.78 7.92
N VAL A 120 11.94 6.51 7.13
CA VAL A 120 12.11 6.25 5.69
C VAL A 120 12.66 4.86 5.42
N GLY A 121 13.65 4.40 6.20
CA GLY A 121 14.16 3.03 6.11
C GLY A 121 13.09 1.98 6.37
N ASN A 122 12.25 2.17 7.38
CA ASN A 122 11.13 1.29 7.67
C ASN A 122 10.07 1.31 6.56
N ILE A 123 9.82 2.47 5.93
CA ILE A 123 8.93 2.57 4.77
C ILE A 123 9.48 1.75 3.59
N VAL A 124 10.77 1.78 3.30
CA VAL A 124 11.39 0.94 2.26
C VAL A 124 11.14 -0.54 2.54
N SER A 125 11.27 -0.98 3.79
CA SER A 125 11.00 -2.37 4.19
C SER A 125 9.52 -2.73 4.00
N ALA A 126 8.59 -1.88 4.47
CA ALA A 126 7.14 -2.08 4.30
C ALA A 126 6.75 -2.15 2.81
N TRP A 127 7.36 -1.31 1.96
CA TRP A 127 7.14 -1.33 0.51
C TRP A 127 7.62 -2.62 -0.15
N ALA A 128 8.78 -3.12 0.26
CA ALA A 128 9.30 -4.40 -0.21
C ALA A 128 8.35 -5.56 0.14
N GLN A 129 7.75 -5.55 1.33
CA GLN A 129 6.76 -6.54 1.76
C GLN A 129 5.49 -6.47 0.91
N VAL A 130 4.94 -5.28 0.68
CA VAL A 130 3.73 -5.09 -0.17
C VAL A 130 3.99 -5.55 -1.60
N LEU A 131 5.11 -5.13 -2.20
CA LEU A 131 5.49 -5.55 -3.56
C LEU A 131 5.72 -7.08 -3.62
N GLY A 132 6.39 -7.63 -2.60
CA GLY A 132 6.61 -9.07 -2.46
C GLY A 132 5.29 -9.84 -2.40
N LEU A 133 4.32 -9.38 -1.61
CA LEU A 133 3.01 -10.01 -1.50
C LEU A 133 2.29 -10.05 -2.85
N VAL A 134 2.24 -8.92 -3.58
CA VAL A 134 1.62 -8.85 -4.92
C VAL A 134 2.26 -9.84 -5.90
N ILE A 135 3.60 -10.02 -5.84
CA ILE A 135 4.31 -10.95 -6.73
C ILE A 135 4.11 -12.41 -6.28
N ILE A 136 4.23 -12.68 -4.98
CA ILE A 136 4.16 -14.05 -4.44
C ILE A 136 2.77 -14.63 -4.64
N THR A 137 1.70 -13.86 -4.46
CA THR A 137 0.31 -14.34 -4.64
C THR A 137 -0.04 -14.74 -6.07
N LYS A 138 0.85 -14.50 -7.04
CA LYS A 138 0.73 -15.08 -8.40
C LYS A 138 1.11 -16.56 -8.47
N TYR A 139 2.01 -16.99 -7.59
CA TYR A 139 2.67 -18.30 -7.69
C TYR A 139 2.44 -19.20 -6.48
N ALA A 140 2.12 -18.60 -5.33
CA ALA A 140 1.87 -19.31 -4.08
C ALA A 140 0.40 -19.19 -3.69
N TRP A 141 -0.20 -20.31 -3.28
CA TRP A 141 -1.61 -20.43 -2.92
C TRP A 141 -1.74 -20.99 -1.52
N GLU A 142 -2.61 -20.40 -0.73
CA GLU A 142 -3.03 -20.94 0.56
C GLU A 142 -4.51 -21.27 0.49
N ILE A 143 -4.84 -22.57 0.45
CA ILE A 143 -6.24 -23.02 0.33
C ILE A 143 -7.02 -22.60 1.57
N GLY A 144 -8.11 -21.88 1.35
CA GLY A 144 -8.99 -21.38 2.42
C GLY A 144 -8.61 -20.01 2.99
N SER A 145 -7.52 -19.39 2.52
CA SER A 145 -7.21 -17.99 2.82
C SER A 145 -7.90 -17.04 1.82
N LYS A 146 -7.98 -15.74 2.18
CA LYS A 146 -8.52 -14.73 1.25
C LYS A 146 -7.59 -14.45 0.07
N GLU A 147 -6.32 -14.75 0.21
CA GLU A 147 -5.25 -14.60 -0.79
C GLU A 147 -5.12 -15.85 -1.67
N GLY A 148 -5.80 -16.95 -1.32
CA GLY A 148 -5.93 -18.16 -2.14
C GLY A 148 -7.15 -18.09 -3.08
N HIS A 149 -6.99 -18.54 -4.32
CA HIS A 149 -8.07 -18.62 -5.32
C HIS A 149 -8.76 -19.96 -5.33
#